data_8421b5e08a70b59a77371969410b4684
#
_entry.id   8421b5e08a70b59a77371969410b4684
#
_cell.length_a   1.000
_cell.length_b   1.000
_cell.length_c   1.000
_cell.angle_alpha   90.00
_cell.angle_beta   90.00
_cell.angle_gamma   90.00
#
_symmetry.space_group_name_H-M   'P 1'
#
loop_
_entity.id
_entity.type
_entity.pdbx_description
1 polymer ?
#
loop_
_entity_poly.entity_id
_entity_poly.type
_entity_poly.pdbx_seq_one_letter_code
_entity_poly.pdbx_strand_id
1 'polypeptide(L)'
;MAIKKYTATKDNTITNAFGVDLSTRATGASMGASDILEVFSIYGQETTSSVELSRVLVEFPITDVSSDRTAGTIPASGSVKFYLRMFNARHSEQLPSNFTFNVLAVSQSW
;
A
#
# COMPACT_ATOMS: atom_id res chain seq x y z
N MET A 1 6.22 -27.33 8.87
CA MET A 1 6.27 -25.86 8.78
C MET A 1 4.84 -25.32 8.86
N ALA A 2 4.59 -24.43 9.81
CA ALA A 2 3.29 -23.80 9.97
C ALA A 2 3.29 -22.44 9.27
N ILE A 3 2.17 -22.11 8.60
CA ILE A 3 1.93 -20.80 7.99
C ILE A 3 0.75 -20.15 8.69
N LYS A 4 0.97 -18.98 9.27
CA LYS A 4 -0.08 -18.13 9.80
C LYS A 4 -0.33 -16.98 8.84
N LYS A 5 -1.59 -16.62 8.64
CA LYS A 5 -1.99 -15.51 7.77
C LYS A 5 -2.66 -14.43 8.58
N TYR A 6 -2.33 -13.19 8.29
CA TYR A 6 -2.97 -12.00 8.82
C TYR A 6 -3.50 -11.18 7.65
N THR A 7 -4.72 -10.72 7.78
CA THR A 7 -5.32 -9.84 6.78
C THR A 7 -5.15 -8.39 7.22
N ALA A 8 -4.90 -7.51 6.27
CA ALA A 8 -4.84 -6.09 6.54
C ALA A 8 -6.15 -5.58 7.14
N THR A 9 -6.04 -4.69 8.10
CA THR A 9 -7.19 -4.10 8.83
C THR A 9 -7.57 -2.74 8.31
N LYS A 10 -6.61 -2.01 7.74
CA LYS A 10 -6.83 -0.74 7.05
C LYS A 10 -5.95 -0.66 5.83
N ASP A 11 -6.43 0.02 4.83
CA ASP A 11 -5.68 0.37 3.65
C ASP A 11 -6.16 1.70 3.07
N ASN A 12 -5.28 2.37 2.38
CA ASN A 12 -5.60 3.59 1.66
C ASN A 12 -4.55 3.85 0.58
N THR A 13 -4.98 4.43 -0.52
CA THR A 13 -4.09 5.00 -1.51
C THR A 13 -4.01 6.51 -1.29
N ILE A 14 -2.81 7.03 -1.10
CA ILE A 14 -2.55 8.46 -1.04
C ILE A 14 -1.86 8.92 -2.30
N THR A 15 -2.21 10.10 -2.78
CA THR A 15 -1.67 10.64 -4.02
C THR A 15 -1.49 12.15 -3.94
N ASN A 16 -0.61 12.67 -4.77
CA ASN A 16 -0.45 14.09 -5.03
C ASN A 16 -1.11 14.52 -6.34
N ALA A 17 -2.07 13.77 -6.85
CA ALA A 17 -2.76 14.05 -8.10
C ALA A 17 -3.35 15.46 -8.16
N PHE A 18 -3.50 15.97 -9.37
CA PHE A 18 -4.17 17.24 -9.62
C PHE A 18 -5.70 17.09 -9.57
N GLY A 19 -6.39 18.17 -9.25
CA GLY A 19 -7.82 18.26 -9.43
C GLY A 19 -8.23 18.36 -10.92
N VAL A 20 -9.51 18.48 -11.17
CA VAL A 20 -10.06 18.59 -12.53
C VAL A 20 -9.58 19.83 -13.30
N ASP A 21 -9.08 20.82 -12.58
CA ASP A 21 -8.49 22.05 -13.14
C ASP A 21 -7.05 21.85 -13.64
N LEU A 22 -6.44 20.67 -13.39
CA LEU A 22 -5.09 20.27 -13.74
C LEU A 22 -3.97 21.20 -13.21
N SER A 23 -4.31 22.10 -12.30
CA SER A 23 -3.37 23.08 -11.74
C SER A 23 -3.26 23.02 -10.22
N THR A 24 -4.33 22.62 -9.55
CA THR A 24 -4.40 22.53 -8.09
C THR A 24 -4.28 21.09 -7.63
N ARG A 25 -3.40 20.81 -6.64
CA ARG A 25 -3.30 19.48 -6.04
C ARG A 25 -4.55 19.15 -5.22
N ALA A 26 -5.10 17.95 -5.43
CA ALA A 26 -6.31 17.47 -4.75
C ALA A 26 -5.97 16.93 -3.34
N THR A 27 -5.52 17.80 -2.45
CA THR A 27 -5.02 17.43 -1.11
C THR A 27 -6.11 16.93 -0.16
N GLY A 28 -7.38 17.19 -0.45
CA GLY A 28 -8.53 16.73 0.35
C GLY A 28 -9.15 15.42 -0.14
N ALA A 29 -8.60 14.81 -1.19
CA ALA A 29 -9.14 13.56 -1.72
C ALA A 29 -8.79 12.38 -0.81
N SER A 30 -9.75 11.48 -0.60
CA SER A 30 -9.57 10.22 0.13
C SER A 30 -9.98 9.05 -0.73
N MET A 31 -9.15 8.03 -0.78
CA MET A 31 -9.40 6.79 -1.49
C MET A 31 -9.66 5.60 -0.55
N GLY A 32 -9.90 5.87 0.73
CA GLY A 32 -10.07 4.83 1.76
C GLY A 32 -11.31 3.93 1.56
N ALA A 33 -12.27 4.33 0.72
CA ALA A 33 -13.43 3.51 0.37
C ALA A 33 -13.28 2.79 -0.98
N SER A 34 -12.11 2.84 -1.60
CA SER A 34 -11.85 2.15 -2.87
C SER A 34 -11.64 0.66 -2.65
N ASP A 35 -12.22 -0.15 -3.52
CA ASP A 35 -12.02 -1.61 -3.51
C ASP A 35 -10.64 -2.04 -4.04
N ILE A 36 -9.91 -1.10 -4.63
CA ILE A 36 -8.63 -1.36 -5.28
C ILE A 36 -7.60 -0.36 -4.76
N LEU A 37 -6.42 -0.87 -4.44
CA LEU A 37 -5.25 -0.07 -4.13
C LEU A 37 -4.47 0.20 -5.43
N GLU A 38 -4.14 1.45 -5.67
CA GLU A 38 -3.46 1.85 -6.89
C GLU A 38 -2.06 2.40 -6.62
N VAL A 39 -1.08 1.83 -7.28
CA VAL A 39 0.29 2.36 -7.29
C VAL A 39 0.59 2.85 -8.69
N PHE A 40 0.83 4.14 -8.82
CA PHE A 40 1.13 4.75 -10.10
C PHE A 40 2.19 5.85 -10.01
N SER A 41 2.82 6.09 -11.13
CA SER A 41 3.64 7.26 -11.40
C SER A 41 3.25 7.75 -12.80
N ILE A 42 2.59 8.89 -12.85
CA ILE A 42 2.06 9.45 -14.09
C ILE A 42 2.72 10.82 -14.33
N TYR A 43 3.11 11.07 -15.55
CA TYR A 43 3.58 12.39 -15.97
C TYR A 43 2.37 13.24 -16.35
N GLY A 44 2.10 14.27 -15.55
CA GLY A 44 1.08 15.25 -15.87
C GLY A 44 1.51 16.13 -17.04
N GLN A 45 0.60 16.46 -17.94
CA GLN A 45 0.91 17.07 -19.22
C GLN A 45 1.05 18.59 -19.19
N GLU A 46 0.67 19.24 -18.10
CA GLU A 46 0.58 20.71 -18.01
C GLU A 46 1.93 21.40 -17.82
N THR A 47 2.82 20.83 -17.03
CA THR A 47 4.14 21.41 -16.74
C THR A 47 5.22 20.35 -16.63
N THR A 48 6.48 20.76 -16.80
CA THR A 48 7.63 19.86 -16.69
C THR A 48 7.83 19.23 -15.30
N SER A 49 7.15 19.74 -14.27
CA SER A 49 7.22 19.24 -12.88
C SER A 49 5.92 18.56 -12.41
N SER A 50 5.02 18.23 -13.32
CA SER A 50 3.68 17.73 -13.01
C SER A 50 3.64 16.20 -12.87
N VAL A 51 4.57 15.62 -12.12
CA VAL A 51 4.53 14.18 -11.82
C VAL A 51 3.46 13.90 -10.76
N GLU A 52 2.56 12.99 -11.09
CA GLU A 52 1.57 12.45 -10.15
C GLU A 52 2.05 11.09 -9.64
N LEU A 53 2.10 10.95 -8.33
CA LEU A 53 2.56 9.74 -7.66
C LEU A 53 1.48 9.25 -6.70
N SER A 54 1.39 7.94 -6.56
CA SER A 54 0.63 7.33 -5.48
C SER A 54 1.51 6.53 -4.55
N ARG A 55 1.04 6.36 -3.32
CA ARG A 55 1.56 5.44 -2.33
C ARG A 55 0.40 4.71 -1.69
N VAL A 56 0.61 3.46 -1.37
CA VAL A 56 -0.37 2.64 -0.68
C VAL A 56 0.06 2.50 0.77
N LEU A 57 -0.85 2.80 1.68
CA LEU A 57 -0.71 2.54 3.11
C LEU A 57 -1.51 1.30 3.46
N VAL A 58 -0.92 0.39 4.22
CA VAL A 58 -1.58 -0.84 4.66
C VAL A 58 -1.22 -1.08 6.13
N GLU A 59 -2.24 -1.35 6.94
CA GLU A 59 -2.07 -1.69 8.35
C GLU A 59 -2.44 -3.14 8.59
N PHE A 60 -1.60 -3.87 9.31
CA PHE A 60 -1.85 -5.24 9.76
C PHE A 60 -2.07 -5.29 11.27
N PRO A 61 -2.79 -6.29 11.80
CA PRO A 61 -3.08 -6.40 13.23
C PRO A 61 -1.84 -6.87 14.03
N ILE A 62 -0.95 -5.95 14.36
CA ILE A 62 0.31 -6.24 15.08
C ILE A 62 0.05 -6.79 16.47
N THR A 63 -1.05 -6.41 17.11
CA THR A 63 -1.47 -6.97 18.40
C THR A 63 -1.73 -8.47 18.31
N ASP A 64 -2.33 -8.94 17.22
CA ASP A 64 -2.59 -10.36 16.99
C ASP A 64 -1.29 -11.13 16.77
N VAL A 65 -0.36 -10.55 16.03
CA VAL A 65 0.98 -11.11 15.85
C VAL A 65 1.69 -11.26 17.21
N SER A 66 1.60 -10.25 18.06
CA SER A 66 2.20 -10.28 19.40
C SER A 66 1.55 -11.33 20.28
N SER A 67 0.23 -11.44 20.24
CA SER A 67 -0.53 -12.46 20.99
C SER A 67 -0.18 -13.87 20.54
N ASP A 68 -0.08 -14.10 19.24
CA ASP A 68 0.30 -15.40 18.68
C ASP A 68 1.74 -15.81 19.07
N ARG A 69 2.63 -14.83 19.20
CA ARG A 69 4.00 -15.08 19.73
C ARG A 69 3.94 -15.50 21.19
N THR A 70 3.20 -14.79 22.00
CA THR A 70 3.06 -15.09 23.42
C THR A 70 2.45 -16.47 23.63
N ALA A 71 1.47 -16.83 22.82
CA ALA A 71 0.81 -18.13 22.84
C ALA A 71 1.67 -19.28 22.24
N GLY A 72 2.80 -18.97 21.61
CA GLY A 72 3.63 -19.96 20.93
C GLY A 72 3.06 -20.45 19.60
N THR A 73 2.01 -19.82 19.07
CA THR A 73 1.43 -20.15 17.77
C THR A 73 2.40 -19.83 16.63
N ILE A 74 3.18 -18.78 16.79
CA ILE A 74 4.32 -18.46 15.93
C ILE A 74 5.61 -18.42 16.78
N PRO A 75 6.77 -18.79 16.19
CA PRO A 75 8.04 -18.78 16.91
C PRO A 75 8.46 -17.39 17.37
N ALA A 76 9.37 -17.33 18.32
CA ALA A 76 10.02 -16.10 18.73
C ALA A 76 10.78 -15.44 17.56
N SER A 77 11.07 -14.15 17.71
CA SER A 77 11.80 -13.38 16.68
C SER A 77 13.11 -14.07 16.28
N GLY A 78 13.46 -13.96 15.01
CA GLY A 78 14.63 -14.60 14.41
C GLY A 78 14.34 -15.91 13.68
N SER A 79 13.28 -16.63 14.05
CA SER A 79 12.87 -17.88 13.37
C SER A 79 11.67 -17.68 12.43
N VAL A 80 11.12 -16.47 12.35
CA VAL A 80 9.93 -16.16 11.57
C VAL A 80 10.30 -15.32 10.36
N LYS A 81 9.77 -15.68 9.21
CA LYS A 81 9.83 -14.85 8.00
C LYS A 81 8.45 -14.29 7.71
N PHE A 82 8.38 -13.01 7.43
CA PHE A 82 7.16 -12.31 7.04
C PHE A 82 7.16 -12.08 5.53
N TYR A 83 6.04 -12.38 4.91
CA TYR A 83 5.83 -12.19 3.48
C TYR A 83 4.59 -11.34 3.27
N LEU A 84 4.71 -10.27 2.51
CA LEU A 84 3.58 -9.52 2.02
C LEU A 84 3.01 -10.23 0.79
N ARG A 85 1.76 -10.67 0.87
CA ARG A 85 1.07 -11.28 -0.26
C ARG A 85 0.12 -10.27 -0.87
N MET A 86 0.35 -9.96 -2.12
CA MET A 86 -0.49 -9.10 -2.95
C MET A 86 -0.86 -9.86 -4.23
N PHE A 87 -1.92 -9.45 -4.86
CA PHE A 87 -2.29 -9.92 -6.19
C PHE A 87 -2.74 -8.75 -7.05
N ASN A 88 -2.56 -8.90 -8.34
CA ASN A 88 -2.99 -7.89 -9.29
C ASN A 88 -4.50 -7.99 -9.48
N ALA A 89 -5.22 -6.90 -9.21
CA ALA A 89 -6.65 -6.83 -9.45
C ALA A 89 -6.95 -6.91 -10.96
N ARG A 90 -8.11 -7.43 -11.30
CA ARG A 90 -8.53 -7.47 -12.70
C ARG A 90 -8.76 -6.04 -13.22
N HIS A 91 -8.11 -5.72 -14.32
CA HIS A 91 -8.22 -4.42 -14.98
C HIS A 91 -8.06 -4.58 -16.49
N SER A 92 -8.46 -3.57 -17.25
CA SER A 92 -8.31 -3.49 -18.71
C SER A 92 -7.05 -2.75 -19.15
N GLU A 93 -6.34 -2.13 -18.22
CA GLU A 93 -5.16 -1.32 -18.51
C GLU A 93 -3.92 -2.18 -18.76
N GLN A 94 -2.99 -1.65 -19.54
CA GLN A 94 -1.69 -2.27 -19.72
C GLN A 94 -0.76 -1.90 -18.57
N LEU A 95 -0.10 -2.91 -18.02
CA LEU A 95 0.93 -2.70 -17.01
C LEU A 95 2.31 -2.65 -17.64
N PRO A 96 3.24 -1.87 -17.06
CA PRO A 96 4.65 -1.97 -17.43
C PRO A 96 5.16 -3.40 -17.25
N SER A 97 6.00 -3.87 -18.17
CA SER A 97 6.61 -5.21 -18.07
C SER A 97 7.61 -5.32 -16.91
N ASN A 98 8.20 -4.21 -16.51
CA ASN A 98 9.14 -4.12 -15.40
C ASN A 98 8.85 -2.88 -14.56
N PHE A 99 8.68 -3.08 -13.25
CA PHE A 99 8.55 -1.99 -12.28
C PHE A 99 9.09 -2.46 -10.93
N THR A 100 9.46 -1.52 -10.09
CA THR A 100 9.99 -1.79 -8.76
C THR A 100 9.06 -1.23 -7.70
N PHE A 101 8.66 -2.06 -6.75
CA PHE A 101 8.00 -1.64 -5.53
C PHE A 101 8.99 -1.54 -4.38
N ASN A 102 8.90 -0.47 -3.62
CA ASN A 102 9.59 -0.35 -2.35
C ASN A 102 8.56 -0.52 -1.22
N VAL A 103 8.81 -1.47 -0.35
CA VAL A 103 8.00 -1.70 0.85
C VAL A 103 8.76 -1.17 2.05
N LEU A 104 8.17 -0.21 2.74
CA LEU A 104 8.81 0.49 3.85
C LEU A 104 7.92 0.45 5.09
N ALA A 105 8.55 0.40 6.26
CA ALA A 105 7.81 0.54 7.52
C ALA A 105 7.34 1.98 7.69
N VAL A 106 6.10 2.16 8.12
CA VAL A 106 5.55 3.46 8.47
C VAL A 106 5.83 3.72 9.96
N SER A 107 6.48 4.82 10.25
CA SER A 107 6.86 5.21 11.62
C SER A 107 5.85 6.11 12.32
N GLN A 108 4.79 6.48 11.62
CA GLN A 108 3.75 7.39 12.11
C GLN A 108 2.38 6.75 11.93
N SER A 109 1.50 6.93 12.91
CA SER A 109 0.09 6.52 12.78
C SER A 109 -0.65 7.34 11.74
N TRP A 110 -1.59 6.74 11.09
CA TRP A 110 -2.39 7.34 10.02
C TRP A 110 -3.86 6.88 10.08
#